data_62540bdee000b902a759168ce3e87c0b
#
_entry.id   62540bdee000b902a759168ce3e87c0b
#
_cell.length_a   1.000
_cell.length_b   1.000
_cell.length_c   1.000
_cell.angle_alpha   90.00
_cell.angle_beta   90.00
_cell.angle_gamma   90.00
#
_symmetry.space_group_name_H-M   'P 1'
#
loop_
_entity.id
_entity.type
_entity.pdbx_description
1 polymer ?
#
loop_
_entity_poly.entity_id
_entity_poly.type
_entity_poly.pdbx_seq_one_letter_code
_entity_poly.pdbx_strand_id
1 'polypeptide(L)'
;MKRLCLLFFLVLMLFFFSGCSSTSHMLSPRALDAALSLEEKLLSFNIPKVQVTHPTVYYDGIAWRDRLIELIEGAEDYLITSAFLASSSEELEGLYSALVRKAESGVRVYFVVDGIGPFDMTKTRFHLIPLKFLRDSGVHLLEYSPMSTARLVSGLDLMYRDHRKFLIIDGRHLAVGGMNLNYISIGAPPKDLQRDSMYEFSSPSLVATMLDHFVPWWNEQSWETINREDFSVDWHAADGQKTYDAFYVDQHPKSKKLSQVFGSLLNEAEHEIKVLPFLPFMDKYMIEAFHRAQERGVDVKMIVPFDKRVGNRKGIEYMAKDLLTMQIDLRIEQEGDESQGLLHEKLMIVDDRYVVIGSTNINYRSFNLAYETTLVIDSPELAKQVEAHFDSLYENTIPITEEMAESWQKFSSYPRFAFGFIGG
;
A
#
# COMPACT_ATOMS: atom_id res chain seq x y z
N MET A 1 26.41 13.82 -19.86
CA MET A 1 25.80 13.63 -18.51
C MET A 1 25.12 14.91 -17.99
N LYS A 2 25.77 16.05 -17.74
CA LYS A 2 25.14 17.27 -17.17
C LYS A 2 23.91 17.78 -17.96
N ARG A 3 23.95 17.75 -19.31
CA ARG A 3 22.80 18.18 -20.15
C ARG A 3 21.64 17.20 -20.14
N LEU A 4 21.90 15.89 -19.98
CA LEU A 4 20.86 14.87 -19.86
C LEU A 4 20.14 14.97 -18.50
N CYS A 5 20.90 15.23 -17.43
CA CYS A 5 20.33 15.50 -16.11
C CYS A 5 19.48 16.80 -16.10
N LEU A 6 19.92 17.83 -16.83
CA LEU A 6 19.18 19.09 -16.91
C LEU A 6 17.87 18.91 -17.72
N LEU A 7 17.90 18.12 -18.79
CA LEU A 7 16.71 17.80 -19.58
C LEU A 7 15.72 16.96 -18.78
N PHE A 8 16.20 15.97 -18.03
CA PHE A 8 15.39 15.17 -17.12
C PHE A 8 14.76 16.04 -16.02
N PHE A 9 15.51 17.00 -15.46
CA PHE A 9 15.01 17.96 -14.48
C PHE A 9 13.96 18.93 -15.07
N LEU A 10 14.16 19.40 -16.31
CA LEU A 10 13.19 20.27 -17.01
C LEU A 10 11.90 19.52 -17.35
N VAL A 11 12.00 18.27 -17.78
CA VAL A 11 10.84 17.40 -18.03
C VAL A 11 10.09 17.13 -16.74
N LEU A 12 10.79 16.82 -15.63
CA LEU A 12 10.18 16.70 -14.30
C LEU A 12 9.44 17.99 -13.89
N MET A 13 10.05 19.15 -14.08
CA MET A 13 9.42 20.46 -13.76
C MET A 13 8.18 20.74 -14.60
N LEU A 14 8.15 20.35 -15.87
CA LEU A 14 6.98 20.54 -16.73
C LEU A 14 5.78 19.68 -16.29
N PHE A 15 6.02 18.52 -15.66
CA PHE A 15 4.96 17.67 -15.09
C PHE A 15 4.32 18.27 -13.83
N PHE A 16 5.03 19.08 -13.05
CA PHE A 16 4.45 19.78 -11.90
C PHE A 16 3.41 20.84 -12.29
N PHE A 17 3.42 21.32 -13.53
CA PHE A 17 2.54 22.41 -13.96
C PHE A 17 1.36 21.99 -14.84
N SER A 18 1.27 20.74 -15.28
CA SER A 18 0.27 20.32 -16.29
C SER A 18 -0.76 19.30 -15.82
N GLY A 19 -0.78 18.92 -14.55
CA GLY A 19 -1.67 17.87 -14.05
C GLY A 19 -2.87 18.38 -13.28
N CYS A 20 -4.06 18.20 -13.81
CA CYS A 20 -5.26 18.08 -12.98
C CYS A 20 -5.07 16.84 -12.10
N SER A 21 -4.51 17.02 -10.90
CA SER A 21 -4.22 15.92 -9.97
C SER A 21 -5.53 15.23 -9.58
N SER A 22 -5.53 13.88 -9.57
CA SER A 22 -6.71 13.13 -9.10
C SER A 22 -7.01 13.41 -7.63
N THR A 23 -6.03 13.86 -6.85
CA THR A 23 -6.19 14.21 -5.42
C THR A 23 -7.11 15.40 -5.19
N SER A 24 -7.33 16.27 -6.19
CA SER A 24 -8.37 17.32 -6.12
C SER A 24 -9.77 16.76 -5.84
N HIS A 25 -10.01 15.48 -6.17
CA HIS A 25 -11.29 14.81 -5.91
C HIS A 25 -11.53 14.53 -4.43
N MET A 26 -10.53 14.64 -3.55
CA MET A 26 -10.73 14.62 -2.09
C MET A 26 -11.65 15.75 -1.62
N LEU A 27 -11.60 16.88 -2.31
CA LEU A 27 -12.43 18.08 -2.04
C LEU A 27 -13.57 18.22 -3.06
N SER A 28 -13.93 17.15 -3.78
CA SER A 28 -15.03 17.21 -4.76
C SER A 28 -16.37 17.44 -4.07
N PRO A 29 -17.34 18.13 -4.73
CA PRO A 29 -18.65 18.37 -4.14
C PRO A 29 -19.33 17.10 -3.63
N ARG A 30 -19.12 15.95 -4.30
CA ARG A 30 -19.71 14.68 -3.90
C ARG A 30 -19.02 14.06 -2.67
N ALA A 31 -17.69 14.16 -2.57
CA ALA A 31 -16.97 13.72 -1.37
C ALA A 31 -17.36 14.55 -0.15
N LEU A 32 -17.67 15.83 -0.34
CA LEU A 32 -18.05 16.79 0.70
C LEU A 32 -19.56 16.90 0.93
N ASP A 33 -20.39 16.11 0.23
CA ASP A 33 -21.85 16.19 0.33
C ASP A 33 -22.36 15.64 1.65
N ALA A 34 -22.74 16.52 2.55
CA ALA A 34 -23.25 16.15 3.86
C ALA A 34 -24.69 15.52 3.83
N ALA A 35 -25.37 15.54 2.69
CA ALA A 35 -26.67 14.89 2.54
C ALA A 35 -26.55 13.38 2.26
N LEU A 36 -25.37 12.89 1.91
CA LEU A 36 -25.10 11.48 1.63
C LEU A 36 -24.30 10.86 2.76
N SER A 37 -24.70 9.66 3.19
CA SER A 37 -23.88 8.83 4.08
C SER A 37 -22.57 8.39 3.40
N LEU A 38 -21.58 7.97 4.20
CA LEU A 38 -20.33 7.43 3.67
C LEU A 38 -20.59 6.29 2.67
N GLU A 39 -21.45 5.33 3.03
CA GLU A 39 -21.81 4.21 2.14
C GLU A 39 -22.37 4.70 0.80
N GLU A 40 -23.32 5.63 0.81
CA GLU A 40 -23.91 6.18 -0.42
C GLU A 40 -22.87 6.89 -1.28
N LYS A 41 -21.93 7.62 -0.67
CA LYS A 41 -20.79 8.22 -1.38
C LYS A 41 -19.92 7.17 -2.04
N LEU A 42 -19.48 6.16 -1.28
CA LEU A 42 -18.58 5.11 -1.78
C LEU A 42 -19.24 4.32 -2.93
N LEU A 43 -20.49 3.91 -2.78
CA LEU A 43 -21.24 3.23 -3.84
C LEU A 43 -21.38 4.12 -5.09
N SER A 44 -21.59 5.43 -4.92
CA SER A 44 -21.69 6.37 -6.04
C SER A 44 -20.40 6.55 -6.83
N PHE A 45 -19.24 6.20 -6.22
CA PHE A 45 -17.93 6.19 -6.87
C PHE A 45 -17.60 4.83 -7.51
N ASN A 46 -18.57 3.92 -7.57
CA ASN A 46 -18.38 2.53 -8.01
C ASN A 46 -17.31 1.80 -7.18
N ILE A 47 -17.34 2.01 -5.87
CA ILE A 47 -16.57 1.22 -4.90
C ILE A 47 -17.45 0.07 -4.44
N PRO A 48 -17.14 -1.19 -4.78
CA PRO A 48 -17.97 -2.33 -4.42
C PRO A 48 -17.98 -2.57 -2.91
N LYS A 49 -19.18 -2.82 -2.38
CA LYS A 49 -19.38 -3.27 -1.01
C LYS A 49 -19.28 -4.78 -0.95
N VAL A 50 -18.52 -5.29 0.00
CA VAL A 50 -18.25 -6.72 0.23
C VAL A 50 -18.40 -7.06 1.69
N GLN A 51 -18.44 -8.36 2.03
CA GLN A 51 -18.49 -8.86 3.40
C GLN A 51 -17.17 -9.53 3.74
N VAL A 52 -16.54 -9.17 4.85
CA VAL A 52 -15.30 -9.77 5.35
C VAL A 52 -15.47 -10.30 6.75
N THR A 53 -14.77 -11.37 7.10
CA THR A 53 -14.67 -11.84 8.49
C THR A 53 -13.75 -10.92 9.28
N HIS A 54 -13.75 -11.04 10.62
CA HIS A 54 -12.72 -10.41 11.43
C HIS A 54 -11.34 -10.97 11.02
N PRO A 55 -10.34 -10.13 10.66
CA PRO A 55 -9.05 -10.60 10.21
C PRO A 55 -8.16 -11.10 11.35
N THR A 56 -7.31 -12.07 11.03
CA THR A 56 -6.07 -12.26 11.80
C THR A 56 -5.05 -11.23 11.33
N VAL A 57 -4.49 -10.45 12.26
CA VAL A 57 -3.52 -9.39 11.95
C VAL A 57 -2.12 -9.85 12.32
N TYR A 58 -1.21 -9.77 11.35
CA TYR A 58 0.21 -10.08 11.53
C TYR A 58 1.00 -8.77 11.48
N TYR A 59 1.61 -8.38 12.60
CA TYR A 59 2.53 -7.24 12.69
C TYR A 59 4.00 -7.66 12.59
N ASP A 60 4.26 -8.95 12.70
CA ASP A 60 5.61 -9.55 12.57
C ASP A 60 5.76 -10.20 11.19
N GLY A 61 6.74 -9.74 10.42
CA GLY A 61 6.96 -10.24 9.06
C GLY A 61 7.45 -11.68 9.01
N ILE A 62 8.14 -12.17 10.07
CA ILE A 62 8.58 -13.57 10.15
C ILE A 62 7.37 -14.47 10.42
N ALA A 63 6.51 -14.09 11.36
CA ALA A 63 5.28 -14.82 11.63
C ALA A 63 4.36 -14.85 10.38
N TRP A 64 4.27 -13.73 9.65
CA TRP A 64 3.56 -13.70 8.38
C TRP A 64 4.20 -14.62 7.33
N ARG A 65 5.51 -14.60 7.16
CA ARG A 65 6.22 -15.49 6.23
C ARG A 65 5.91 -16.96 6.50
N ASP A 66 6.01 -17.37 7.77
CA ASP A 66 5.79 -18.74 8.16
C ASP A 66 4.33 -19.15 7.88
N ARG A 67 3.37 -18.27 8.19
CA ARG A 67 1.95 -18.46 7.84
C ARG A 67 1.72 -18.49 6.33
N LEU A 68 2.38 -17.64 5.57
CA LEU A 68 2.29 -17.61 4.12
C LEU A 68 2.75 -18.93 3.49
N ILE A 69 3.84 -19.51 4.01
CA ILE A 69 4.32 -20.83 3.57
C ILE A 69 3.27 -21.91 3.86
N GLU A 70 2.67 -21.92 5.06
CA GLU A 70 1.61 -22.86 5.41
C GLU A 70 0.40 -22.73 4.44
N LEU A 71 -0.03 -21.52 4.17
CA LEU A 71 -1.13 -21.25 3.24
C LEU A 71 -0.81 -21.74 1.82
N ILE A 72 0.40 -21.45 1.33
CA ILE A 72 0.86 -21.94 0.02
C ILE A 72 0.88 -23.47 -0.02
N GLU A 73 1.42 -24.12 0.99
CA GLU A 73 1.45 -25.60 1.04
C GLU A 73 0.05 -26.22 1.12
N GLY A 74 -0.92 -25.49 1.66
CA GLY A 74 -2.33 -25.87 1.70
C GLY A 74 -3.09 -25.69 0.39
N ALA A 75 -2.54 -24.97 -0.60
CA ALA A 75 -3.23 -24.70 -1.86
C ALA A 75 -3.53 -25.97 -2.65
N GLU A 76 -4.75 -26.11 -3.19
CA GLU A 76 -5.22 -27.29 -3.89
C GLU A 76 -5.52 -27.04 -5.39
N ASP A 77 -6.00 -25.83 -5.74
CA ASP A 77 -6.43 -25.50 -7.09
C ASP A 77 -5.63 -24.31 -7.67
N TYR A 78 -5.69 -23.16 -7.02
CA TYR A 78 -4.97 -21.97 -7.49
C TYR A 78 -4.46 -21.07 -6.38
N LEU A 79 -3.40 -20.33 -6.71
CA LEU A 79 -2.81 -19.30 -5.88
C LEU A 79 -2.50 -18.06 -6.72
N ILE A 80 -2.90 -16.88 -6.23
CA ILE A 80 -2.55 -15.59 -6.83
C ILE A 80 -1.89 -14.74 -5.76
N THR A 81 -0.69 -14.22 -6.02
CA THR A 81 -0.01 -13.29 -5.12
C THR A 81 0.61 -12.13 -5.89
N SER A 82 0.64 -10.97 -5.25
CA SER A 82 1.31 -9.78 -5.77
C SER A 82 2.21 -9.17 -4.71
N ALA A 83 3.38 -8.68 -5.15
CA ALA A 83 4.29 -7.92 -4.31
C ALA A 83 4.96 -6.81 -5.13
N PHE A 84 5.11 -5.64 -4.53
CA PHE A 84 5.88 -4.55 -5.14
C PHE A 84 7.37 -4.90 -5.20
N LEU A 85 7.93 -5.40 -4.09
CA LEU A 85 9.30 -5.86 -4.00
C LEU A 85 9.33 -7.36 -3.71
N ALA A 86 10.14 -8.08 -4.47
CA ALA A 86 10.44 -9.48 -4.21
C ALA A 86 11.92 -9.70 -4.38
N SER A 87 12.58 -10.28 -3.38
CA SER A 87 14.01 -10.53 -3.42
C SER A 87 14.33 -11.99 -3.15
N SER A 88 15.33 -12.51 -3.85
CA SER A 88 15.89 -13.81 -3.55
C SER A 88 16.91 -13.68 -2.42
N SER A 89 16.67 -14.33 -1.29
CA SER A 89 17.60 -14.44 -0.18
C SER A 89 17.44 -15.82 0.48
N GLU A 90 18.42 -16.24 1.26
CA GLU A 90 18.40 -17.53 1.96
C GLU A 90 17.17 -17.66 2.86
N GLU A 91 16.78 -16.58 3.53
CA GLU A 91 15.64 -16.54 4.45
C GLU A 91 14.29 -16.72 3.74
N LEU A 92 14.24 -16.47 2.42
CA LEU A 92 13.03 -16.60 1.59
C LEU A 92 13.03 -17.86 0.71
N GLU A 93 14.08 -18.68 0.79
CA GLU A 93 14.18 -19.91 -0.01
C GLU A 93 13.01 -20.86 0.25
N GLY A 94 12.59 -21.02 1.50
CA GLY A 94 11.45 -21.83 1.89
C GLY A 94 10.15 -21.39 1.21
N LEU A 95 9.90 -20.08 1.14
CA LEU A 95 8.74 -19.50 0.49
C LEU A 95 8.72 -19.81 -1.02
N TYR A 96 9.80 -19.52 -1.70
CA TYR A 96 9.88 -19.76 -3.16
C TYR A 96 9.87 -21.23 -3.50
N SER A 97 10.47 -22.08 -2.67
CA SER A 97 10.41 -23.52 -2.83
C SER A 97 8.99 -24.07 -2.67
N ALA A 98 8.17 -23.48 -1.78
CA ALA A 98 6.76 -23.85 -1.65
C ALA A 98 5.97 -23.52 -2.92
N LEU A 99 6.17 -22.31 -3.50
CA LEU A 99 5.55 -21.92 -4.77
C LEU A 99 5.91 -22.91 -5.91
N VAL A 100 7.19 -23.29 -5.99
CA VAL A 100 7.67 -24.27 -6.99
C VAL A 100 7.00 -25.63 -6.80
N ARG A 101 7.01 -26.16 -5.56
CA ARG A 101 6.37 -27.48 -5.29
C ARG A 101 4.89 -27.47 -5.68
N LYS A 102 4.18 -26.38 -5.41
CA LYS A 102 2.76 -26.26 -5.79
C LYS A 102 2.56 -26.19 -7.29
N ALA A 103 3.35 -25.41 -8.01
CA ALA A 103 3.30 -25.39 -9.47
C ALA A 103 3.61 -26.77 -10.08
N GLU A 104 4.66 -27.45 -9.61
CA GLU A 104 5.03 -28.81 -10.04
C GLU A 104 3.95 -29.86 -9.71
N SER A 105 3.15 -29.65 -8.65
CA SER A 105 2.02 -30.55 -8.30
C SER A 105 0.75 -30.28 -9.10
N GLY A 106 0.74 -29.26 -9.98
CA GLY A 106 -0.38 -28.92 -10.84
C GLY A 106 -1.30 -27.81 -10.31
N VAL A 107 -0.97 -27.19 -9.15
CA VAL A 107 -1.65 -25.97 -8.68
C VAL A 107 -1.28 -24.80 -9.60
N ARG A 108 -2.26 -24.01 -10.01
CA ARG A 108 -2.04 -22.84 -10.86
C ARG A 108 -1.53 -21.67 -10.02
N VAL A 109 -0.23 -21.38 -10.10
CA VAL A 109 0.42 -20.35 -9.30
C VAL A 109 0.68 -19.10 -10.14
N TYR A 110 0.03 -17.99 -9.79
CA TYR A 110 0.21 -16.67 -10.43
C TYR A 110 0.94 -15.74 -9.48
N PHE A 111 2.07 -15.22 -9.93
CA PHE A 111 2.87 -14.29 -9.14
C PHE A 111 3.16 -13.01 -9.92
N VAL A 112 2.72 -11.88 -9.39
CA VAL A 112 2.96 -10.54 -9.93
C VAL A 112 4.04 -9.83 -9.12
N VAL A 113 5.06 -9.32 -9.82
CA VAL A 113 6.15 -8.54 -9.21
C VAL A 113 6.35 -7.26 -10.00
N ASP A 114 6.48 -6.13 -9.33
CA ASP A 114 6.80 -4.86 -10.01
C ASP A 114 8.23 -4.84 -10.54
N GLY A 115 8.42 -4.32 -11.75
CA GLY A 115 9.72 -4.27 -12.41
C GLY A 115 10.73 -3.27 -11.84
N ILE A 116 10.37 -2.50 -10.79
CA ILE A 116 11.33 -1.66 -10.05
C ILE A 116 12.04 -2.44 -8.95
N GLY A 117 11.49 -3.58 -8.55
CA GLY A 117 12.09 -4.42 -7.53
C GLY A 117 13.59 -4.74 -7.70
N PRO A 118 14.21 -4.73 -8.94
CA PRO A 118 15.66 -4.84 -9.11
C PRO A 118 16.46 -3.79 -8.36
N PHE A 119 15.83 -2.67 -8.04
CA PHE A 119 16.42 -1.60 -7.26
C PHE A 119 16.17 -1.76 -5.76
N ASP A 120 15.55 -2.87 -5.36
CA ASP A 120 15.50 -3.26 -3.96
C ASP A 120 16.94 -3.34 -3.41
N MET A 121 17.24 -2.48 -2.45
CA MET A 121 18.58 -2.33 -1.87
C MET A 121 19.00 -3.53 -1.00
N THR A 122 18.21 -4.59 -0.96
CA THR A 122 18.47 -5.80 -0.19
C THR A 122 19.11 -6.88 -1.05
N LYS A 123 20.32 -7.25 -0.77
CA LYS A 123 21.10 -8.43 -1.19
C LYS A 123 21.03 -8.93 -2.66
N THR A 124 20.12 -8.42 -3.51
CA THR A 124 20.00 -8.84 -4.92
C THR A 124 20.27 -7.70 -5.88
N ARG A 125 20.98 -7.99 -6.98
CA ARG A 125 21.38 -6.98 -7.96
C ARG A 125 20.36 -6.75 -9.07
N PHE A 126 19.60 -7.80 -9.45
CA PHE A 126 18.56 -7.77 -10.47
C PHE A 126 17.55 -8.86 -10.12
N HIS A 127 16.35 -8.51 -9.73
CA HIS A 127 15.48 -9.46 -9.07
C HIS A 127 14.80 -10.48 -9.95
N LEU A 128 14.47 -10.21 -11.19
CA LEU A 128 13.87 -11.23 -12.02
C LEU A 128 14.85 -12.32 -12.45
N ILE A 129 16.13 -12.03 -12.56
CA ILE A 129 17.13 -13.06 -12.79
C ILE A 129 17.14 -14.06 -11.63
N PRO A 130 17.19 -13.61 -10.35
CA PRO A 130 17.05 -14.51 -9.21
C PRO A 130 15.73 -15.26 -9.13
N LEU A 131 14.63 -14.69 -9.63
CA LEU A 131 13.29 -15.31 -9.58
C LEU A 131 12.94 -16.09 -10.86
N LYS A 132 13.81 -16.12 -11.86
CA LYS A 132 13.55 -16.80 -13.12
C LYS A 132 13.24 -18.30 -12.95
N PHE A 133 13.84 -18.94 -11.95
CA PHE A 133 13.58 -20.35 -11.65
C PHE A 133 12.11 -20.64 -11.34
N LEU A 134 11.37 -19.68 -10.78
CA LEU A 134 9.93 -19.81 -10.57
C LEU A 134 9.18 -20.05 -11.87
N ARG A 135 9.49 -19.25 -12.90
CA ARG A 135 8.89 -19.40 -14.23
C ARG A 135 9.33 -20.73 -14.88
N ASP A 136 10.60 -21.09 -14.73
CA ASP A 136 11.13 -22.34 -15.29
C ASP A 136 10.50 -23.58 -14.62
N SER A 137 9.93 -23.43 -13.40
CA SER A 137 9.20 -24.45 -12.64
C SER A 137 7.68 -24.39 -12.81
N GLY A 138 7.16 -23.61 -13.76
CA GLY A 138 5.73 -23.57 -14.07
C GLY A 138 4.92 -22.52 -13.31
N VAL A 139 5.55 -21.63 -12.51
CA VAL A 139 4.88 -20.48 -11.94
C VAL A 139 4.61 -19.44 -13.03
N HIS A 140 3.35 -19.00 -13.16
CA HIS A 140 2.96 -17.87 -14.03
C HIS A 140 3.48 -16.57 -13.43
N LEU A 141 4.73 -16.20 -13.75
CA LEU A 141 5.42 -15.03 -13.21
C LEU A 141 5.27 -13.84 -14.16
N LEU A 142 4.56 -12.80 -13.71
CA LEU A 142 4.41 -11.52 -14.41
C LEU A 142 5.29 -10.43 -13.77
N GLU A 143 6.22 -9.89 -14.55
CA GLU A 143 6.93 -8.65 -14.21
C GLU A 143 6.15 -7.46 -14.75
N TYR A 144 5.52 -6.70 -13.85
CA TYR A 144 4.81 -5.50 -14.24
C TYR A 144 5.77 -4.34 -14.54
N SER A 145 5.60 -3.70 -15.69
CA SER A 145 6.35 -2.49 -16.09
C SER A 145 7.88 -2.61 -15.93
N PRO A 146 8.53 -3.63 -16.56
CA PRO A 146 9.96 -3.84 -16.44
C PRO A 146 10.76 -2.62 -16.92
N MET A 147 11.89 -2.35 -16.26
CA MET A 147 12.81 -1.28 -16.63
C MET A 147 13.55 -1.63 -17.92
N SER A 148 13.01 -1.23 -19.06
CA SER A 148 13.61 -1.43 -20.38
C SER A 148 13.91 -0.11 -21.10
N THR A 149 14.86 -0.13 -22.04
CA THR A 149 15.20 1.05 -22.86
C THR A 149 14.00 1.56 -23.66
N ALA A 150 13.12 0.67 -24.13
CA ALA A 150 11.91 1.05 -24.85
C ALA A 150 10.93 1.84 -23.96
N ARG A 151 10.79 1.45 -22.68
CA ARG A 151 9.94 2.15 -21.70
C ARG A 151 10.58 3.45 -21.21
N LEU A 152 11.92 3.55 -21.16
CA LEU A 152 12.61 4.81 -20.88
C LEU A 152 12.26 5.93 -21.87
N VAL A 153 11.85 5.57 -23.08
CA VAL A 153 11.42 6.53 -24.11
C VAL A 153 9.94 6.91 -23.98
N SER A 154 9.11 6.05 -23.41
CA SER A 154 7.66 6.28 -23.23
C SER A 154 7.32 7.22 -22.05
N GLY A 155 8.29 7.55 -21.19
CA GLY A 155 8.19 8.59 -20.17
C GLY A 155 7.27 8.28 -19.00
N LEU A 156 5.96 8.52 -19.14
CA LEU A 156 4.98 8.41 -18.05
C LEU A 156 4.74 6.98 -17.58
N ASP A 157 4.76 6.00 -18.48
CA ASP A 157 4.48 4.60 -18.14
C ASP A 157 5.54 3.98 -17.22
N LEU A 158 6.74 4.58 -17.17
CA LEU A 158 7.77 4.19 -16.21
C LEU A 158 7.42 4.53 -14.76
N MET A 159 6.58 5.54 -14.56
CA MET A 159 6.17 5.97 -13.23
C MET A 159 5.01 5.14 -12.70
N TYR A 160 4.29 4.44 -13.58
CA TYR A 160 3.20 3.57 -13.17
C TYR A 160 3.75 2.27 -12.58
N ARG A 161 3.37 1.98 -11.33
CA ARG A 161 3.87 0.84 -10.56
C ARG A 161 2.74 -0.02 -10.04
N ASP A 162 2.99 -1.31 -9.90
CA ASP A 162 2.10 -2.19 -9.16
C ASP A 162 2.57 -2.27 -7.71
N HIS A 163 1.89 -1.53 -6.85
CA HIS A 163 2.21 -1.47 -5.43
C HIS A 163 1.30 -2.36 -4.59
N ARG A 164 0.43 -3.15 -5.21
CA ARG A 164 -0.47 -4.09 -4.53
C ARG A 164 0.31 -5.19 -3.83
N LYS A 165 -0.19 -5.59 -2.67
CA LYS A 165 0.31 -6.72 -1.89
C LYS A 165 -0.87 -7.50 -1.39
N PHE A 166 -1.09 -8.66 -2.00
CA PHE A 166 -2.20 -9.53 -1.65
C PHE A 166 -1.89 -11.00 -1.94
N LEU A 167 -2.66 -11.86 -1.31
CA LEU A 167 -2.68 -13.30 -1.52
C LEU A 167 -4.11 -13.75 -1.68
N ILE A 168 -4.38 -14.60 -2.66
CA ILE A 168 -5.65 -15.34 -2.82
C ILE A 168 -5.30 -16.82 -3.01
N ILE A 169 -5.93 -17.71 -2.26
CA ILE A 169 -5.75 -19.17 -2.39
C ILE A 169 -7.12 -19.82 -2.42
N ASP A 170 -7.39 -20.59 -3.48
CA ASP A 170 -8.55 -21.48 -3.66
C ASP A 170 -9.91 -20.81 -3.37
N GLY A 171 -10.02 -19.50 -3.59
CA GLY A 171 -11.24 -18.76 -3.27
C GLY A 171 -11.57 -18.64 -1.79
N ARG A 172 -10.72 -19.12 -0.89
CA ARG A 172 -10.98 -19.25 0.56
C ARG A 172 -10.14 -18.28 1.39
N HIS A 173 -8.81 -18.31 1.19
CA HIS A 173 -7.88 -17.51 1.95
C HIS A 173 -7.54 -16.24 1.19
N LEU A 174 -7.62 -15.15 1.89
CA LEU A 174 -7.30 -13.84 1.36
C LEU A 174 -6.43 -13.10 2.38
N ALA A 175 -5.36 -12.49 1.91
CA ALA A 175 -4.62 -11.54 2.72
C ALA A 175 -4.31 -10.27 1.93
N VAL A 176 -4.38 -9.12 2.58
CA VAL A 176 -3.93 -7.83 2.04
C VAL A 176 -3.15 -7.06 3.10
N GLY A 177 -2.23 -6.19 2.68
CA GLY A 177 -1.48 -5.38 3.62
C GLY A 177 -0.31 -4.63 3.00
N GLY A 178 0.66 -4.26 3.81
CA GLY A 178 1.82 -3.47 3.42
C GLY A 178 3.10 -4.28 3.14
N MET A 179 3.19 -5.53 3.63
CA MET A 179 4.42 -6.32 3.59
C MET A 179 4.78 -6.77 2.17
N ASN A 180 6.06 -6.61 1.81
CA ASN A 180 6.63 -7.11 0.57
C ASN A 180 7.22 -8.53 0.75
N LEU A 181 7.53 -9.20 -0.36
CA LEU A 181 8.19 -10.50 -0.36
C LEU A 181 9.73 -10.34 -0.49
N ASN A 182 10.30 -9.51 0.38
CA ASN A 182 11.72 -9.23 0.40
C ASN A 182 12.33 -9.39 1.79
N TYR A 183 13.66 -9.40 1.86
CA TYR A 183 14.40 -9.64 3.09
C TYR A 183 13.99 -8.73 4.25
N ILE A 184 13.92 -7.42 4.01
CA ILE A 184 13.62 -6.45 5.09
C ILE A 184 12.17 -6.51 5.58
N SER A 185 11.24 -7.03 4.77
CA SER A 185 9.84 -7.14 5.17
C SER A 185 9.52 -8.43 5.91
N ILE A 186 10.13 -9.58 5.50
CA ILE A 186 9.73 -10.89 6.01
C ILE A 186 10.91 -11.86 6.29
N GLY A 187 12.14 -11.40 6.21
CA GLY A 187 13.34 -12.25 6.37
C GLY A 187 14.38 -11.71 7.34
N ALA A 188 14.39 -10.41 7.61
CA ALA A 188 15.41 -9.78 8.44
C ALA A 188 15.22 -10.09 9.94
N PRO A 189 16.29 -10.00 10.75
CA PRO A 189 16.14 -10.04 12.20
C PRO A 189 15.33 -8.82 12.70
N PRO A 190 14.70 -8.92 13.89
CA PRO A 190 13.71 -7.91 14.36
C PRO A 190 14.18 -6.47 14.29
N LYS A 191 15.44 -6.17 14.58
CA LYS A 191 16.00 -4.80 14.51
C LYS A 191 16.06 -4.21 13.09
N ASP A 192 16.10 -5.05 12.07
CA ASP A 192 16.24 -4.68 10.66
C ASP A 192 14.93 -4.95 9.89
N LEU A 193 13.99 -5.68 10.51
CA LEU A 193 12.70 -6.01 9.94
C LEU A 193 11.82 -4.75 9.85
N GLN A 194 11.12 -4.56 8.74
CA GLN A 194 10.09 -3.52 8.65
C GLN A 194 8.92 -3.86 9.59
N ARG A 195 8.45 -2.87 10.36
CA ARG A 195 7.19 -2.96 11.10
C ARG A 195 6.07 -2.59 10.15
N ASP A 196 5.32 -3.57 9.75
CA ASP A 196 4.22 -3.45 8.78
C ASP A 196 3.13 -4.46 9.16
N SER A 197 2.02 -4.45 8.46
CA SER A 197 0.90 -5.33 8.77
C SER A 197 0.38 -6.09 7.56
N MET A 198 -0.05 -7.34 7.82
CA MET A 198 -0.86 -8.14 6.90
C MET A 198 -2.12 -8.59 7.60
N TYR A 199 -3.21 -8.58 6.86
CA TYR A 199 -4.56 -8.92 7.34
C TYR A 199 -5.06 -10.13 6.57
N GLU A 200 -5.20 -11.27 7.25
CA GLU A 200 -5.74 -12.52 6.70
C GLU A 200 -7.22 -12.65 7.07
N PHE A 201 -8.07 -12.83 6.08
CA PHE A 201 -9.50 -13.08 6.27
C PHE A 201 -10.06 -14.08 5.27
N SER A 202 -11.31 -14.46 5.53
CA SER A 202 -12.12 -15.20 4.60
C SER A 202 -13.24 -14.29 4.08
N SER A 203 -13.36 -14.20 2.75
CA SER A 203 -14.39 -13.38 2.11
C SER A 203 -14.61 -13.81 0.66
N PRO A 204 -15.62 -14.65 0.40
CA PRO A 204 -15.94 -15.03 -0.98
C PRO A 204 -16.29 -13.82 -1.86
N SER A 205 -17.05 -12.87 -1.32
CA SER A 205 -17.45 -11.67 -2.08
C SER A 205 -16.26 -10.77 -2.44
N LEU A 206 -15.28 -10.62 -1.53
CA LEU A 206 -14.07 -9.85 -1.83
C LEU A 206 -13.18 -10.60 -2.82
N VAL A 207 -12.98 -11.92 -2.64
CA VAL A 207 -12.22 -12.73 -3.59
C VAL A 207 -12.83 -12.65 -4.98
N ALA A 208 -14.16 -12.83 -5.11
CA ALA A 208 -14.85 -12.71 -6.40
C ALA A 208 -14.60 -11.34 -7.03
N THR A 209 -14.76 -10.26 -6.24
CA THR A 209 -14.53 -8.90 -6.70
C THR A 209 -13.07 -8.66 -7.13
N MET A 210 -12.10 -9.18 -6.36
CA MET A 210 -10.68 -9.06 -6.72
C MET A 210 -10.35 -9.83 -8.01
N LEU A 211 -10.92 -11.01 -8.20
CA LEU A 211 -10.74 -11.80 -9.43
C LEU A 211 -11.36 -11.12 -10.65
N ASP A 212 -12.53 -10.48 -10.49
CA ASP A 212 -13.19 -9.72 -11.56
C ASP A 212 -12.33 -8.52 -12.04
N HIS A 213 -11.46 -7.99 -11.19
CA HIS A 213 -10.47 -6.97 -11.53
C HIS A 213 -9.14 -7.57 -12.01
N PHE A 214 -8.68 -8.64 -11.38
CA PHE A 214 -7.38 -9.26 -11.65
C PHE A 214 -7.32 -9.91 -13.04
N VAL A 215 -8.33 -10.70 -13.42
CA VAL A 215 -8.31 -11.44 -14.68
C VAL A 215 -8.22 -10.52 -15.91
N PRO A 216 -9.06 -9.49 -16.08
CA PRO A 216 -8.90 -8.54 -17.18
C PRO A 216 -7.54 -7.83 -17.16
N TRP A 217 -7.08 -7.42 -15.98
CA TRP A 217 -5.79 -6.75 -15.81
C TRP A 217 -4.62 -7.68 -16.19
N TRP A 218 -4.65 -8.96 -15.76
CA TRP A 218 -3.64 -9.96 -16.14
C TRP A 218 -3.58 -10.14 -17.67
N ASN A 219 -4.73 -10.29 -18.31
CA ASN A 219 -4.83 -10.46 -19.75
C ASN A 219 -4.34 -9.23 -20.55
N GLU A 220 -4.44 -8.05 -19.96
CA GLU A 220 -3.87 -6.83 -20.55
C GLU A 220 -2.34 -6.75 -20.40
N GLN A 221 -1.79 -7.23 -19.28
CA GLN A 221 -0.38 -7.08 -18.96
C GLN A 221 0.48 -8.28 -19.32
N SER A 222 -0.12 -9.45 -19.50
CA SER A 222 0.56 -10.72 -19.78
C SER A 222 0.41 -11.15 -21.24
N TRP A 223 1.30 -12.01 -21.69
CA TRP A 223 1.15 -12.77 -22.94
C TRP A 223 0.21 -13.99 -22.77
N GLU A 224 -0.09 -14.39 -21.55
CA GLU A 224 -0.98 -15.48 -21.21
C GLU A 224 -2.40 -14.95 -21.04
N THR A 225 -3.37 -15.68 -21.55
CA THR A 225 -4.79 -15.38 -21.35
C THR A 225 -5.38 -16.36 -20.36
N ILE A 226 -6.06 -15.84 -19.34
CA ILE A 226 -6.77 -16.61 -18.31
C ILE A 226 -8.25 -16.22 -18.33
N ASN A 227 -9.13 -17.15 -17.90
CA ASN A 227 -10.56 -16.89 -17.84
C ASN A 227 -11.02 -16.78 -16.39
N ARG A 228 -12.05 -15.97 -16.15
CA ARG A 228 -12.61 -15.79 -14.80
C ARG A 228 -13.15 -17.10 -14.22
N GLU A 229 -13.70 -17.93 -15.09
CA GLU A 229 -14.31 -19.24 -14.77
C GLU A 229 -13.27 -20.28 -14.31
N ASP A 230 -11.99 -20.04 -14.59
CA ASP A 230 -10.91 -20.91 -14.12
C ASP A 230 -10.69 -20.77 -12.60
N PHE A 231 -11.22 -19.73 -11.96
CA PHE A 231 -11.02 -19.43 -10.55
C PHE A 231 -12.33 -19.61 -9.77
N SER A 232 -12.47 -20.75 -9.13
CA SER A 232 -13.63 -21.04 -8.27
C SER A 232 -13.66 -20.18 -7.01
N VAL A 233 -14.86 -19.83 -6.54
CA VAL A 233 -15.11 -19.12 -5.29
C VAL A 233 -16.29 -19.82 -4.61
N ASP A 234 -16.16 -21.12 -4.39
CA ASP A 234 -17.26 -21.97 -3.89
C ASP A 234 -17.31 -22.07 -2.36
N TRP A 235 -16.46 -21.29 -1.69
CA TRP A 235 -16.43 -21.27 -0.25
C TRP A 235 -17.57 -20.41 0.32
N HIS A 236 -18.21 -20.90 1.36
CA HIS A 236 -19.19 -20.17 2.15
C HIS A 236 -18.65 -19.97 3.57
N ALA A 237 -18.89 -18.80 4.15
CA ALA A 237 -18.59 -18.59 5.57
C ALA A 237 -19.31 -19.65 6.40
N ALA A 238 -18.68 -20.13 7.46
CA ALA A 238 -19.32 -21.06 8.40
C ALA A 238 -20.60 -20.42 8.94
N ASP A 239 -21.66 -21.23 9.12
CA ASP A 239 -22.92 -20.76 9.67
C ASP A 239 -22.70 -20.06 11.02
N GLY A 240 -23.16 -18.81 11.14
CA GLY A 240 -22.98 -17.99 12.33
C GLY A 240 -21.65 -17.25 12.45
N GLN A 241 -20.75 -17.33 11.47
CA GLN A 241 -19.54 -16.52 11.45
C GLN A 241 -19.89 -15.04 11.25
N LYS A 242 -19.47 -14.18 12.19
CA LYS A 242 -19.67 -12.73 12.11
C LYS A 242 -18.91 -12.15 10.94
N THR A 243 -19.58 -11.35 10.13
CA THR A 243 -18.99 -10.59 9.03
C THR A 243 -19.21 -9.10 9.22
N TYR A 244 -18.39 -8.31 8.54
CA TYR A 244 -18.41 -6.85 8.54
C TYR A 244 -18.53 -6.33 7.12
N ASP A 245 -19.22 -5.22 6.97
CA ASP A 245 -19.24 -4.48 5.72
C ASP A 245 -17.85 -3.93 5.43
N ALA A 246 -17.38 -4.11 4.20
CA ALA A 246 -16.15 -3.52 3.72
C ALA A 246 -16.31 -2.98 2.30
N PHE A 247 -15.48 -2.01 1.93
CA PHE A 247 -15.46 -1.41 0.60
C PHE A 247 -14.10 -1.66 -0.02
N TYR A 248 -14.10 -2.29 -1.18
CA TYR A 248 -12.88 -2.64 -1.90
C TYR A 248 -12.49 -1.55 -2.91
N VAL A 249 -11.34 -0.94 -2.69
CA VAL A 249 -10.80 0.10 -3.55
C VAL A 249 -9.68 -0.47 -4.41
N ASP A 250 -10.00 -0.79 -5.66
CA ASP A 250 -9.01 -1.11 -6.68
C ASP A 250 -8.57 0.19 -7.36
N GLN A 251 -7.42 0.70 -6.93
CA GLN A 251 -6.82 1.90 -7.49
C GLN A 251 -5.90 1.53 -8.65
N HIS A 252 -5.95 2.32 -9.71
CA HIS A 252 -5.00 2.25 -10.82
C HIS A 252 -4.55 3.65 -11.24
N PRO A 253 -3.43 3.79 -11.98
CA PRO A 253 -3.02 5.08 -12.50
C PRO A 253 -4.15 5.79 -13.24
N LYS A 254 -4.34 7.08 -12.97
CA LYS A 254 -5.45 7.92 -13.49
C LYS A 254 -6.83 7.65 -12.86
N SER A 255 -6.94 6.69 -11.94
CA SER A 255 -8.15 6.52 -11.14
C SER A 255 -8.31 7.68 -10.14
N LYS A 256 -9.56 7.90 -9.70
CA LYS A 256 -9.91 8.90 -8.68
C LYS A 256 -10.40 8.26 -7.39
N LYS A 257 -10.48 6.94 -7.36
CA LYS A 257 -11.15 6.17 -6.31
C LYS A 257 -10.55 6.45 -4.93
N LEU A 258 -9.22 6.35 -4.77
CA LEU A 258 -8.59 6.66 -3.47
C LEU A 258 -8.88 8.08 -3.01
N SER A 259 -8.75 9.06 -3.90
CA SER A 259 -9.03 10.46 -3.55
C SER A 259 -10.48 10.66 -3.11
N GLN A 260 -11.43 10.05 -3.80
CA GLN A 260 -12.85 10.12 -3.45
C GLN A 260 -13.15 9.44 -2.12
N VAL A 261 -12.58 8.26 -1.88
CA VAL A 261 -12.74 7.50 -0.63
C VAL A 261 -12.14 8.23 0.55
N PHE A 262 -10.86 8.61 0.46
CA PHE A 262 -10.19 9.31 1.55
C PHE A 262 -10.81 10.69 1.81
N GLY A 263 -11.18 11.43 0.77
CA GLY A 263 -11.89 12.69 0.92
C GLY A 263 -13.22 12.53 1.65
N SER A 264 -13.99 11.47 1.34
CA SER A 264 -15.25 11.19 2.03
C SER A 264 -15.02 10.79 3.49
N LEU A 265 -14.07 9.91 3.77
CA LEU A 265 -13.73 9.50 5.15
C LEU A 265 -13.31 10.70 6.00
N LEU A 266 -12.38 11.53 5.49
CA LEU A 266 -11.92 12.71 6.20
C LEU A 266 -13.06 13.73 6.41
N ASN A 267 -14.01 13.82 5.47
CA ASN A 267 -15.16 14.74 5.61
C ASN A 267 -16.23 14.22 6.56
N GLU A 268 -16.42 12.90 6.65
CA GLU A 268 -17.41 12.27 7.54
C GLU A 268 -16.92 12.13 9.00
N ALA A 269 -15.61 12.20 9.22
CA ALA A 269 -15.04 12.11 10.56
C ALA A 269 -15.63 13.16 11.51
N GLU A 270 -16.09 12.71 12.67
CA GLU A 270 -16.74 13.53 13.70
C GLU A 270 -15.89 13.69 14.97
N HIS A 271 -15.05 12.71 15.31
CA HIS A 271 -14.35 12.65 16.57
C HIS A 271 -12.85 12.54 16.46
N GLU A 272 -12.33 11.46 15.86
CA GLU A 272 -10.90 11.16 15.82
C GLU A 272 -10.47 10.51 14.51
N ILE A 273 -9.25 10.84 14.07
CA ILE A 273 -8.56 10.17 12.96
C ILE A 273 -7.14 9.82 13.40
N LYS A 274 -6.77 8.54 13.35
CA LYS A 274 -5.40 8.06 13.59
C LYS A 274 -4.78 7.56 12.29
N VAL A 275 -3.53 7.97 11.99
CA VAL A 275 -2.92 7.72 10.67
C VAL A 275 -1.48 7.26 10.77
N LEU A 276 -1.17 6.14 10.08
CA LEU A 276 0.18 5.72 9.73
C LEU A 276 0.31 5.80 8.20
N PRO A 277 0.84 6.90 7.64
CA PRO A 277 0.82 7.14 6.19
C PRO A 277 2.00 6.49 5.45
N PHE A 278 2.97 5.94 6.16
CA PHE A 278 4.34 5.63 5.75
C PHE A 278 5.06 6.85 5.16
N LEU A 279 4.99 7.13 3.87
CA LEU A 279 5.66 8.28 3.24
C LEU A 279 4.64 9.39 2.92
N PRO A 280 4.52 10.44 3.74
CA PRO A 280 3.49 11.47 3.60
C PRO A 280 3.87 12.53 2.56
N PHE A 281 4.25 12.14 1.34
CA PHE A 281 4.50 13.07 0.25
C PHE A 281 3.17 13.56 -0.34
N MET A 282 2.51 14.44 0.40
CA MET A 282 1.17 14.93 0.11
C MET A 282 1.20 16.17 -0.80
N ASP A 283 0.20 16.31 -1.65
CA ASP A 283 -0.06 17.57 -2.33
C ASP A 283 -1.00 18.48 -1.53
N LYS A 284 -1.23 19.67 -2.04
CA LYS A 284 -2.06 20.68 -1.36
C LYS A 284 -3.48 20.22 -1.07
N TYR A 285 -4.06 19.34 -1.89
CA TYR A 285 -5.44 18.87 -1.70
C TYR A 285 -5.52 17.83 -0.58
N MET A 286 -4.49 17.00 -0.44
CA MET A 286 -4.39 16.06 0.66
C MET A 286 -4.19 16.80 1.99
N ILE A 287 -3.28 17.79 2.02
CA ILE A 287 -3.04 18.66 3.18
C ILE A 287 -4.32 19.39 3.57
N GLU A 288 -5.01 20.00 2.61
CA GLU A 288 -6.26 20.70 2.83
C GLU A 288 -7.37 19.79 3.38
N ALA A 289 -7.47 18.54 2.91
CA ALA A 289 -8.48 17.61 3.38
C ALA A 289 -8.30 17.28 4.87
N PHE A 290 -7.06 17.05 5.33
CA PHE A 290 -6.74 16.84 6.73
C PHE A 290 -6.98 18.11 7.56
N HIS A 291 -6.56 19.27 7.07
CA HIS A 291 -6.78 20.55 7.73
C HIS A 291 -8.27 20.81 7.97
N ARG A 292 -9.12 20.56 6.96
CA ARG A 292 -10.57 20.73 7.10
C ARG A 292 -11.21 19.80 8.13
N ALA A 293 -10.68 18.58 8.32
CA ALA A 293 -11.14 17.71 9.41
C ALA A 293 -10.79 18.34 10.78
N GLN A 294 -9.57 18.82 10.93
CA GLN A 294 -9.12 19.49 12.14
C GLN A 294 -9.93 20.80 12.41
N GLU A 295 -10.21 21.63 11.40
CA GLU A 295 -11.05 22.83 11.54
C GLU A 295 -12.47 22.54 12.04
N ARG A 296 -13.00 21.34 11.79
CA ARG A 296 -14.28 20.90 12.35
C ARG A 296 -14.18 20.39 13.79
N GLY A 297 -12.96 20.35 14.35
CA GLY A 297 -12.70 19.89 15.72
C GLY A 297 -12.42 18.39 15.84
N VAL A 298 -12.15 17.70 14.72
CA VAL A 298 -11.73 16.29 14.72
C VAL A 298 -10.30 16.21 15.27
N ASP A 299 -10.03 15.30 16.22
CA ASP A 299 -8.70 15.03 16.75
C ASP A 299 -7.91 14.17 15.75
N VAL A 300 -6.97 14.78 15.04
CA VAL A 300 -6.20 14.08 14.01
C VAL A 300 -4.78 13.84 14.47
N LYS A 301 -4.39 12.57 14.61
CA LYS A 301 -3.06 12.10 14.99
C LYS A 301 -2.37 11.38 13.84
N MET A 302 -1.15 11.78 13.52
CA MET A 302 -0.36 11.17 12.44
C MET A 302 1.05 10.88 12.90
N ILE A 303 1.50 9.62 12.73
CA ILE A 303 2.88 9.20 13.01
C ILE A 303 3.61 8.99 11.70
N VAL A 304 4.68 9.75 11.49
CA VAL A 304 5.53 9.67 10.29
C VAL A 304 6.82 8.93 10.64
N PRO A 305 7.24 7.94 9.85
CA PRO A 305 8.52 7.26 10.09
C PRO A 305 9.69 8.23 9.92
N PHE A 306 10.62 8.23 10.86
CA PHE A 306 11.75 9.16 10.86
C PHE A 306 13.10 8.47 11.03
N ASP A 307 13.19 7.21 10.71
CA ASP A 307 14.41 6.43 10.75
C ASP A 307 15.38 6.86 9.64
N LYS A 308 16.69 6.89 9.95
CA LYS A 308 17.76 7.18 8.97
C LYS A 308 17.82 6.18 7.82
N ARG A 309 17.25 4.98 7.99
CA ARG A 309 17.10 3.94 6.96
C ARG A 309 16.02 4.31 5.93
N VAL A 310 15.14 5.26 6.23
CA VAL A 310 14.21 5.81 5.25
C VAL A 310 15.01 6.57 4.20
N GLY A 311 15.17 6.01 3.02
CA GLY A 311 15.92 6.66 1.93
C GLY A 311 15.39 8.06 1.57
N ASN A 312 14.10 8.31 1.88
CA ASN A 312 13.40 9.56 1.64
C ASN A 312 13.29 10.47 2.87
N ARG A 313 13.97 10.15 3.99
CA ARG A 313 13.94 10.98 5.23
C ARG A 313 14.15 12.47 4.94
N LYS A 314 15.16 12.82 4.14
CA LYS A 314 15.41 14.22 3.76
C LYS A 314 14.28 14.87 2.95
N GLY A 315 13.51 14.08 2.24
CA GLY A 315 12.30 14.55 1.57
C GLY A 315 11.19 14.85 2.59
N ILE A 316 11.04 14.01 3.61
CA ILE A 316 10.10 14.23 4.73
C ILE A 316 10.51 15.49 5.50
N GLU A 317 11.80 15.62 5.85
CA GLU A 317 12.35 16.82 6.49
C GLU A 317 12.03 18.09 5.68
N TYR A 318 12.17 18.02 4.35
CA TYR A 318 11.85 19.15 3.47
C TYR A 318 10.37 19.52 3.49
N MET A 319 9.48 18.51 3.55
CA MET A 319 8.04 18.69 3.51
C MET A 319 7.41 19.02 4.88
N ALA A 320 8.16 18.85 5.97
CA ALA A 320 7.63 18.99 7.34
C ALA A 320 6.87 20.31 7.56
N LYS A 321 7.36 21.41 6.98
CA LYS A 321 6.71 22.73 7.09
C LYS A 321 5.34 22.75 6.40
N ASP A 322 5.21 22.13 5.23
CA ASP A 322 3.94 22.03 4.52
C ASP A 322 2.97 21.13 5.30
N LEU A 323 3.47 20.01 5.86
CA LEU A 323 2.66 19.11 6.67
C LEU A 323 2.13 19.78 7.95
N LEU A 324 2.90 20.66 8.59
CA LEU A 324 2.45 21.40 9.77
C LEU A 324 1.27 22.35 9.47
N THR A 325 1.06 22.74 8.21
CA THR A 325 -0.11 23.54 7.83
C THR A 325 -1.44 22.80 8.00
N MET A 326 -1.41 21.48 8.15
CA MET A 326 -2.61 20.70 8.51
C MET A 326 -3.14 21.02 9.91
N GLN A 327 -2.29 21.57 10.80
CA GLN A 327 -2.61 21.89 12.20
C GLN A 327 -3.10 20.68 13.02
N ILE A 328 -2.60 19.50 12.69
CA ILE A 328 -2.90 18.22 13.36
C ILE A 328 -1.79 17.86 14.36
N ASP A 329 -2.00 16.85 15.21
CA ASP A 329 -0.94 16.25 16.02
C ASP A 329 -0.02 15.38 15.15
N LEU A 330 0.97 16.03 14.53
CA LEU A 330 1.94 15.42 13.64
C LEU A 330 3.19 15.03 14.42
N ARG A 331 3.52 13.74 14.41
CA ARG A 331 4.58 13.18 15.24
C ARG A 331 5.55 12.32 14.42
N ILE A 332 6.76 12.20 14.94
CA ILE A 332 7.80 11.28 14.44
C ILE A 332 8.24 10.34 15.55
N GLU A 333 8.76 9.20 15.17
CA GLU A 333 9.41 8.29 16.11
C GLU A 333 10.64 8.96 16.73
N GLN A 334 10.87 8.68 17.99
CA GLN A 334 12.02 9.24 18.72
C GLN A 334 13.33 8.68 18.13
N GLU A 335 14.27 9.56 17.80
CA GLU A 335 15.60 9.14 17.31
C GLU A 335 16.37 8.36 18.38
N GLY A 336 17.05 7.32 17.96
CA GLY A 336 17.98 6.56 18.80
C GLY A 336 17.50 5.18 19.21
N ASP A 337 16.26 4.81 18.98
CA ASP A 337 15.79 3.43 19.15
C ASP A 337 16.07 2.61 17.88
N GLU A 338 17.36 2.27 17.67
CA GLU A 338 17.77 1.36 16.58
C GLU A 338 17.42 -0.11 16.88
N SER A 339 16.77 -0.39 18.02
CA SER A 339 16.34 -1.74 18.37
C SER A 339 15.12 -2.19 17.57
N GLN A 340 14.34 -1.25 17.04
CA GLN A 340 13.15 -1.51 16.26
C GLN A 340 13.38 -1.29 14.76
N GLY A 341 12.72 -2.10 13.95
CA GLY A 341 12.72 -1.96 12.50
C GLY A 341 12.01 -0.69 12.02
N LEU A 342 12.20 -0.36 10.75
CA LEU A 342 11.56 0.78 10.09
C LEU A 342 10.03 0.67 10.13
N LEU A 343 9.33 1.68 10.61
CA LEU A 343 7.87 1.77 10.51
C LEU A 343 7.47 1.95 9.02
N HIS A 344 6.78 0.95 8.48
CA HIS A 344 6.37 0.91 7.07
C HIS A 344 4.85 0.77 6.91
N GLU A 345 4.11 0.79 7.99
CA GLU A 345 2.67 0.51 8.06
C GLU A 345 1.82 1.59 7.37
N LYS A 346 0.69 1.17 6.81
CA LYS A 346 -0.33 1.99 6.17
C LYS A 346 -1.66 1.69 6.83
N LEU A 347 -2.08 2.59 7.70
CA LEU A 347 -3.29 2.45 8.50
C LEU A 347 -3.98 3.80 8.62
N MET A 348 -5.30 3.83 8.52
CA MET A 348 -6.11 4.94 8.99
C MET A 348 -7.31 4.39 9.77
N ILE A 349 -7.56 4.97 10.94
CA ILE A 349 -8.72 4.66 11.78
C ILE A 349 -9.55 5.94 11.84
N VAL A 350 -10.86 5.83 11.65
CA VAL A 350 -11.78 6.97 11.70
C VAL A 350 -12.91 6.64 12.68
N ASP A 351 -13.05 7.47 13.73
CA ASP A 351 -14.12 7.45 14.71
C ASP A 351 -14.33 6.09 15.39
N ASP A 352 -13.22 5.37 15.72
CA ASP A 352 -13.22 4.05 16.36
C ASP A 352 -14.11 3.02 15.61
N ARG A 353 -14.33 3.23 14.34
CA ARG A 353 -15.26 2.46 13.52
C ARG A 353 -14.70 2.01 12.19
N TYR A 354 -14.26 2.94 11.37
CA TYR A 354 -13.76 2.62 10.03
C TYR A 354 -12.27 2.39 10.05
N VAL A 355 -11.84 1.24 9.54
CA VAL A 355 -10.42 0.87 9.43
C VAL A 355 -10.03 0.81 7.97
N VAL A 356 -9.05 1.61 7.57
CA VAL A 356 -8.49 1.61 6.22
C VAL A 356 -7.15 0.91 6.24
N ILE A 357 -7.06 -0.18 5.51
CA ILE A 357 -5.88 -1.05 5.42
C ILE A 357 -5.55 -1.37 3.97
N GLY A 358 -4.31 -1.83 3.73
CA GLY A 358 -3.88 -2.30 2.41
C GLY A 358 -2.49 -1.81 2.04
N SER A 359 -2.27 -1.63 0.76
CA SER A 359 -0.96 -1.27 0.23
C SER A 359 -0.71 0.24 0.13
N THR A 360 -1.76 1.06 0.28
CA THR A 360 -1.77 2.49 -0.05
C THR A 360 -1.02 3.35 0.95
N ASN A 361 0.07 3.97 0.52
CA ASN A 361 0.68 5.09 1.23
C ASN A 361 -0.21 6.34 1.07
N ILE A 362 -0.27 7.21 2.09
CA ILE A 362 -0.99 8.48 1.94
C ILE A 362 -0.07 9.50 1.27
N ASN A 363 0.14 9.33 -0.03
CA ASN A 363 1.01 10.19 -0.83
C ASN A 363 0.51 10.35 -2.27
N TYR A 364 1.06 11.35 -2.94
CA TYR A 364 0.71 11.68 -4.31
C TYR A 364 0.85 10.48 -5.26
N ARG A 365 1.91 9.68 -5.10
CA ARG A 365 2.19 8.54 -5.97
C ARG A 365 1.11 7.46 -5.90
N SER A 366 0.76 6.99 -4.70
CA SER A 366 -0.28 5.97 -4.50
C SER A 366 -1.62 6.41 -5.09
N PHE A 367 -1.96 7.69 -4.95
CA PHE A 367 -3.22 8.23 -5.44
C PHE A 367 -3.27 8.49 -6.94
N ASN A 368 -2.12 8.64 -7.62
CA ASN A 368 -2.09 9.05 -9.04
C ASN A 368 -1.33 8.11 -9.98
N LEU A 369 -0.35 7.36 -9.48
CA LEU A 369 0.65 6.69 -10.31
C LEU A 369 0.80 5.19 -10.04
N ALA A 370 0.09 4.65 -9.02
CA ALA A 370 0.24 3.26 -8.63
C ALA A 370 -1.08 2.48 -8.76
N TYR A 371 -0.94 1.16 -8.98
CA TYR A 371 -1.98 0.20 -8.62
C TYR A 371 -1.88 -0.06 -7.12
N GLU A 372 -3.01 0.05 -6.43
CA GLU A 372 -3.10 -0.17 -4.98
C GLU A 372 -4.33 -1.03 -4.66
N THR A 373 -4.23 -1.77 -3.59
CA THR A 373 -5.34 -2.50 -2.98
C THR A 373 -5.62 -1.92 -1.61
N THR A 374 -6.82 -1.40 -1.41
CA THR A 374 -7.25 -0.80 -0.13
C THR A 374 -8.62 -1.34 0.25
N LEU A 375 -8.80 -1.58 1.53
CA LEU A 375 -10.09 -1.89 2.13
C LEU A 375 -10.47 -0.82 3.14
N VAL A 376 -11.72 -0.39 3.12
CA VAL A 376 -12.36 0.37 4.19
C VAL A 376 -13.32 -0.59 4.89
N ILE A 377 -13.04 -0.97 6.12
CA ILE A 377 -13.81 -1.96 6.88
C ILE A 377 -14.61 -1.24 7.96
N ASP A 378 -15.92 -1.42 7.98
CA ASP A 378 -16.81 -0.92 9.02
C ASP A 378 -16.84 -1.93 10.18
N SER A 379 -15.91 -1.80 11.12
CA SER A 379 -15.76 -2.74 12.24
C SER A 379 -15.20 -2.04 13.49
N PRO A 380 -16.02 -1.68 14.45
CA PRO A 380 -15.54 -1.16 15.74
C PRO A 380 -14.64 -2.15 16.49
N GLU A 381 -14.83 -3.45 16.29
CA GLU A 381 -13.99 -4.48 16.91
C GLU A 381 -12.58 -4.47 16.35
N LEU A 382 -12.43 -4.38 15.02
CA LEU A 382 -11.14 -4.25 14.37
C LEU A 382 -10.51 -2.90 14.70
N ALA A 383 -11.29 -1.81 14.68
CA ALA A 383 -10.82 -0.48 15.04
C ALA A 383 -10.16 -0.47 16.41
N LYS A 384 -10.83 -1.02 17.43
CA LYS A 384 -10.28 -1.16 18.78
C LYS A 384 -8.97 -1.96 18.83
N GLN A 385 -8.85 -3.04 18.02
CA GLN A 385 -7.61 -3.85 17.97
C GLN A 385 -6.45 -3.07 17.39
N VAL A 386 -6.64 -2.43 16.21
CA VAL A 386 -5.56 -1.70 15.52
C VAL A 386 -5.26 -0.36 16.17
N GLU A 387 -6.23 0.21 16.89
CA GLU A 387 -6.04 1.41 17.73
C GLU A 387 -5.08 1.14 18.88
N ALA A 388 -5.24 0.03 19.60
CA ALA A 388 -4.30 -0.35 20.65
C ALA A 388 -2.86 -0.50 20.14
N HIS A 389 -2.71 -0.98 18.89
CA HIS A 389 -1.42 -1.01 18.22
C HIS A 389 -0.90 0.42 17.90
N PHE A 390 -1.73 1.27 17.31
CA PHE A 390 -1.37 2.66 17.04
C PHE A 390 -0.95 3.40 18.31
N ASP A 391 -1.69 3.27 19.39
CA ASP A 391 -1.42 3.94 20.67
C ASP A 391 -0.08 3.47 21.26
N SER A 392 0.27 2.19 21.14
CA SER A 392 1.57 1.68 21.55
C SER A 392 2.75 2.29 20.77
N LEU A 393 2.53 2.57 19.48
CA LEU A 393 3.53 3.30 18.66
C LEU A 393 3.60 4.78 19.04
N TYR A 394 2.43 5.39 19.28
CA TYR A 394 2.30 6.81 19.58
C TYR A 394 3.03 7.21 20.89
N GLU A 395 3.01 6.35 21.90
CA GLU A 395 3.72 6.57 23.18
C GLU A 395 5.23 6.82 23.00
N ASN A 396 5.83 6.27 21.94
CA ASN A 396 7.25 6.38 21.64
C ASN A 396 7.56 7.44 20.57
N THR A 397 6.71 8.45 20.43
CA THR A 397 6.89 9.51 19.45
C THR A 397 7.05 10.89 20.08
N ILE A 398 7.60 11.81 19.29
CA ILE A 398 7.68 13.23 19.64
C ILE A 398 6.98 14.08 18.58
N PRO A 399 6.36 15.21 18.96
CA PRO A 399 5.72 16.11 18.00
C PRO A 399 6.77 16.77 17.10
N ILE A 400 6.43 16.98 15.83
CA ILE A 400 7.21 17.85 14.95
C ILE A 400 6.87 19.29 15.31
N THR A 401 7.89 20.07 15.72
CA THR A 401 7.72 21.48 16.01
C THR A 401 8.06 22.35 14.80
N GLU A 402 7.57 23.62 14.79
CA GLU A 402 7.94 24.60 13.77
C GLU A 402 9.47 24.81 13.72
N GLU A 403 10.13 24.90 14.89
CA GLU A 403 11.58 25.05 15.00
C GLU A 403 12.32 23.87 14.33
N MET A 404 11.87 22.62 14.55
CA MET A 404 12.42 21.44 13.87
C MET A 404 12.23 21.55 12.35
N ALA A 405 11.01 21.84 11.89
CA ALA A 405 10.70 21.94 10.47
C ALA A 405 11.52 23.04 9.76
N GLU A 406 11.72 24.19 10.41
CA GLU A 406 12.57 25.27 9.92
C GLU A 406 14.04 24.84 9.80
N SER A 407 14.55 24.13 10.82
CA SER A 407 15.94 23.64 10.83
C SER A 407 16.22 22.61 9.73
N TRP A 408 15.20 21.84 9.36
CA TRP A 408 15.28 20.78 8.34
C TRP A 408 15.12 21.29 6.91
N GLN A 409 14.47 22.43 6.71
CA GLN A 409 14.18 22.96 5.37
C GLN A 409 15.46 23.46 4.69
N LYS A 410 16.13 22.54 4.00
CA LYS A 410 17.35 22.84 3.22
C LYS A 410 17.07 22.65 1.74
N PHE A 411 17.44 23.61 0.89
CA PHE A 411 17.30 23.49 -0.56
C PHE A 411 18.00 22.23 -1.12
N SER A 412 19.08 21.79 -0.48
CA SER A 412 19.77 20.54 -0.83
C SER A 412 18.91 19.27 -0.64
N SER A 413 17.81 19.34 0.11
CA SER A 413 16.87 18.24 0.31
C SER A 413 15.78 18.17 -0.76
N TYR A 414 15.57 19.25 -1.54
CA TYR A 414 14.56 19.30 -2.59
C TYR A 414 14.65 18.16 -3.63
N PRO A 415 15.82 17.72 -4.13
CA PRO A 415 15.88 16.59 -5.06
C PRO A 415 15.37 15.29 -4.46
N ARG A 416 15.56 15.07 -3.14
CA ARG A 416 15.03 13.90 -2.42
C ARG A 416 13.53 13.99 -2.24
N PHE A 417 13.02 15.19 -1.91
CA PHE A 417 11.58 15.44 -1.89
C PHE A 417 10.94 15.18 -3.26
N ALA A 418 11.47 15.77 -4.33
CA ALA A 418 10.93 15.58 -5.68
C ALA A 418 10.94 14.11 -6.11
N PHE A 419 12.02 13.38 -5.76
CA PHE A 419 12.08 11.93 -6.02
C PHE A 419 11.03 11.17 -5.19
N GLY A 420 10.91 11.46 -3.89
CA GLY A 420 9.92 10.81 -3.02
C GLY A 420 8.48 11.11 -3.43
N PHE A 421 8.21 12.33 -3.89
CA PHE A 421 6.88 12.74 -4.32
C PHE A 421 6.37 11.95 -5.54
N ILE A 422 7.26 11.63 -6.49
CA ILE A 422 6.91 10.91 -7.71
C ILE A 422 7.30 9.43 -7.61
N GLY A 423 8.43 9.11 -6.97
CA GLY A 423 9.02 7.78 -6.89
C GLY A 423 8.56 6.94 -5.70
N GLY A 424 8.08 7.54 -4.63
CA GLY A 424 7.47 6.94 -3.44
C GLY A 424 8.40 6.14 -2.57
#